data_51cd6e083c23d0835054fafe0a73dc9a
#
_entry.id   51cd6e083c23d0835054fafe0a73dc9a
#
_cell.length_a   1.000
_cell.length_b   1.000
_cell.length_c   1.000
_cell.angle_alpha   90.00
_cell.angle_beta   90.00
_cell.angle_gamma   90.00
#
_symmetry.space_group_name_H-M   'P 1'
#
loop_
_entity.id
_entity.type
_entity.pdbx_description
1 polymer ?
#
loop_
_entity_poly.entity_id
_entity_poly.type
_entity_poly.pdbx_seq_one_letter_code
_entity_poly.pdbx_strand_id
1 'polypeptide(L)'
;ILKRLYPDVPIVIGGIEASMRRLTHYDYWSDSVKPSILVDSQADLLIYGMGERPIRALADAVHGQLVEYGKVVAMPHDIAQTAYWDKQWCKEEEEEDYVLLHGYEDVVKDKVKYAENFKKIEIESNKTISTKLIEPIGSGAIVVNSTGEGMRDEELDGVYALPFQYFPHPKYKGKRIPAYEMIRFSVCRHRG
;
A
#
# COMPACT_ATOMS: atom_id res chain seq x y z
N ILE A 1 -6.53 16.72 0.32
CA ILE A 1 -7.20 17.54 -0.71
C ILE A 1 -8.23 16.68 -1.45
N LEU A 2 -7.86 15.53 -2.04
CA LEU A 2 -8.76 14.70 -2.86
C LEU A 2 -10.01 14.25 -2.09
N LYS A 3 -9.87 13.69 -0.89
CA LYS A 3 -11.01 13.29 -0.05
C LYS A 3 -11.97 14.44 0.29
N ARG A 4 -11.46 15.66 0.37
CA ARG A 4 -12.30 16.85 0.61
C ARG A 4 -13.06 17.29 -0.63
N LEU A 5 -12.46 17.10 -1.83
CA LEU A 5 -13.09 17.46 -3.11
C LEU A 5 -14.03 16.37 -3.62
N TYR A 6 -13.70 15.11 -3.34
CA TYR A 6 -14.40 13.93 -3.83
C TYR A 6 -14.59 12.93 -2.69
N PRO A 7 -15.48 13.21 -1.73
CA PRO A 7 -15.63 12.39 -0.52
C PRO A 7 -16.07 10.96 -0.80
N ASP A 8 -16.86 10.76 -1.84
CA ASP A 8 -17.44 9.48 -2.22
C ASP A 8 -16.55 8.66 -3.18
N VAL A 9 -15.43 9.22 -3.62
CA VAL A 9 -14.51 8.52 -4.51
C VAL A 9 -13.44 7.82 -3.67
N PRO A 10 -13.28 6.49 -3.82
CA PRO A 10 -12.20 5.76 -3.19
C PRO A 10 -10.82 6.27 -3.62
N ILE A 11 -9.93 6.41 -2.67
CA ILE A 11 -8.54 6.83 -2.91
C ILE A 11 -7.61 5.67 -2.56
N VAL A 12 -6.89 5.21 -3.56
CA VAL A 12 -5.87 4.16 -3.41
C VAL A 12 -4.49 4.79 -3.63
N ILE A 13 -3.58 4.52 -2.73
CA ILE A 13 -2.19 4.97 -2.83
C ILE A 13 -1.25 3.78 -2.97
N GLY A 14 -0.10 4.00 -3.58
CA GLY A 14 0.91 2.95 -3.80
C GLY A 14 2.26 3.54 -4.18
N GLY A 15 3.16 2.67 -4.59
CA GLY A 15 4.53 3.00 -4.94
C GLY A 15 5.48 2.93 -3.74
N ILE A 16 6.77 3.19 -3.98
CA ILE A 16 7.84 2.97 -3.00
C ILE A 16 7.61 3.78 -1.72
N GLU A 17 7.31 5.06 -1.83
CA GLU A 17 7.14 5.92 -0.67
C GLU A 17 5.94 5.49 0.19
N ALA A 18 4.80 5.20 -0.43
CA ALA A 18 3.62 4.70 0.28
C ALA A 18 3.92 3.35 0.96
N SER A 19 4.60 2.44 0.26
CA SER A 19 5.01 1.14 0.81
C SER A 19 5.89 1.28 2.04
N MET A 20 6.87 2.19 2.02
CA MET A 20 7.78 2.44 3.15
C MET A 20 7.09 3.12 4.34
N ARG A 21 6.06 3.92 4.07
CA ARG A 21 5.31 4.70 5.09
C ARG A 21 3.97 4.06 5.47
N ARG A 22 3.75 2.78 5.13
CA ARG A 22 2.49 2.07 5.45
C ARG A 22 2.23 1.86 6.94
N LEU A 23 3.30 1.86 7.74
CA LEU A 23 3.28 1.77 9.21
C LEU A 23 3.91 3.04 9.80
N THR A 24 3.95 3.12 11.13
CA THR A 24 4.70 4.17 11.85
C THR A 24 6.15 4.18 11.38
N HIS A 25 6.65 5.35 11.02
CA HIS A 25 7.99 5.52 10.46
C HIS A 25 8.68 6.78 10.99
N TYR A 26 10.01 6.78 10.96
CA TYR A 26 10.81 7.97 11.24
C TYR A 26 10.95 8.82 9.97
N ASP A 27 10.55 10.07 10.06
CA ASP A 27 10.72 11.06 9.02
C ASP A 27 11.91 11.97 9.35
N TYR A 28 13.00 11.79 8.62
CA TYR A 28 14.23 12.52 8.88
C TYR A 28 14.15 14.00 8.53
N TRP A 29 13.25 14.42 7.65
CA TRP A 29 13.06 15.82 7.31
C TRP A 29 12.50 16.63 8.48
N SER A 30 11.55 16.06 9.19
CA SER A 30 10.94 16.70 10.38
C SER A 30 11.55 16.22 11.70
N ASP A 31 12.57 15.34 11.65
CA ASP A 31 13.20 14.71 12.82
C ASP A 31 12.18 14.17 13.81
N SER A 32 11.21 13.43 13.30
CA SER A 32 10.11 12.94 14.13
C SER A 32 9.53 11.61 13.64
N VAL A 33 8.94 10.86 14.56
CA VAL A 33 8.17 9.66 14.25
C VAL A 33 6.79 10.08 13.78
N LYS A 34 6.40 9.62 12.60
CA LYS A 34 5.11 9.89 11.97
C LYS A 34 4.22 8.65 11.96
N PRO A 35 2.91 8.82 12.01
CA PRO A 35 1.97 7.71 11.84
C PRO A 35 2.01 7.17 10.41
N SER A 36 1.30 6.07 10.17
CA SER A 36 1.09 5.57 8.81
C SER A 36 0.59 6.66 7.87
N ILE A 37 1.05 6.64 6.63
CA ILE A 37 0.58 7.54 5.57
C ILE A 37 -0.93 7.41 5.31
N LEU A 38 -1.54 6.27 5.64
CA LEU A 38 -2.99 6.08 5.56
C LEU A 38 -3.75 7.05 6.47
N VAL A 39 -3.21 7.34 7.65
CA VAL A 39 -3.80 8.30 8.59
C VAL A 39 -3.66 9.72 8.06
N ASP A 40 -2.46 10.10 7.61
CA ASP A 40 -2.17 11.45 7.13
C ASP A 40 -2.89 11.77 5.82
N SER A 41 -2.89 10.82 4.87
CA SER A 41 -3.52 11.01 3.55
C SER A 41 -5.02 10.78 3.56
N GLN A 42 -5.54 10.04 4.55
CA GLN A 42 -6.92 9.55 4.60
C GLN A 42 -7.30 8.72 3.35
N ALA A 43 -6.32 8.02 2.78
CA ALA A 43 -6.58 7.08 1.70
C ALA A 43 -7.36 5.87 2.22
N ASP A 44 -8.18 5.29 1.37
CA ASP A 44 -9.04 4.17 1.74
C ASP A 44 -8.27 2.85 1.70
N LEU A 45 -7.27 2.75 0.82
CA LEU A 45 -6.44 1.56 0.67
C LEU A 45 -5.03 1.96 0.22
N LEU A 46 -4.04 1.19 0.66
CA LEU A 46 -2.67 1.27 0.19
C LEU A 46 -2.26 -0.07 -0.40
N ILE A 47 -1.65 -0.04 -1.59
CA ILE A 47 -1.03 -1.20 -2.22
C ILE A 47 0.48 -1.07 -2.06
N TYR A 48 1.13 -2.08 -1.46
CA TYR A 48 2.57 -2.08 -1.23
C TYR A 48 3.29 -3.16 -2.03
N GLY A 49 4.59 -2.97 -2.23
CA GLY A 49 5.41 -3.91 -2.98
C GLY A 49 5.09 -3.91 -4.48
N MET A 50 5.07 -5.09 -5.10
CA MET A 50 4.72 -5.28 -6.51
C MET A 50 3.20 -5.25 -6.67
N GLY A 51 2.70 -4.19 -7.31
CA GLY A 51 1.28 -3.84 -7.33
C GLY A 51 0.41 -4.55 -8.38
N GLU A 52 0.99 -5.38 -9.26
CA GLU A 52 0.29 -5.94 -10.42
C GLU A 52 -0.91 -6.82 -10.03
N ARG A 53 -0.70 -7.77 -9.13
CA ARG A 53 -1.78 -8.65 -8.64
C ARG A 53 -2.81 -7.90 -7.79
N PRO A 54 -2.41 -7.16 -6.75
CA PRO A 54 -3.39 -6.49 -5.90
C PRO A 54 -4.20 -5.41 -6.65
N ILE A 55 -3.62 -4.68 -7.62
CA ILE A 55 -4.39 -3.71 -8.39
C ILE A 55 -5.43 -4.40 -9.29
N ARG A 56 -5.12 -5.56 -9.85
CA ARG A 56 -6.07 -6.34 -10.63
C ARG A 56 -7.20 -6.88 -9.76
N ALA A 57 -6.85 -7.51 -8.62
CA ALA A 57 -7.85 -8.01 -7.67
C ALA A 57 -8.77 -6.90 -7.17
N LEU A 58 -8.20 -5.72 -6.87
CA LEU A 58 -8.97 -4.54 -6.50
C LEU A 58 -9.91 -4.09 -7.63
N ALA A 59 -9.41 -4.02 -8.86
CA ALA A 59 -10.21 -3.61 -10.01
C ALA A 59 -11.38 -4.57 -10.27
N ASP A 60 -11.13 -5.88 -10.16
CA ASP A 60 -12.17 -6.91 -10.32
C ASP A 60 -13.25 -6.80 -9.21
N ALA A 61 -12.84 -6.61 -7.95
CA ALA A 61 -13.76 -6.45 -6.84
C ALA A 61 -14.61 -5.16 -6.95
N VAL A 62 -13.98 -4.05 -7.31
CA VAL A 62 -14.66 -2.76 -7.53
C VAL A 62 -15.59 -2.84 -8.75
N HIS A 63 -15.16 -3.47 -9.83
CA HIS A 63 -16.00 -3.67 -11.00
C HIS A 63 -17.25 -4.48 -10.67
N GLY A 64 -17.12 -5.56 -9.89
CA GLY A 64 -18.25 -6.34 -9.40
C GLY A 64 -19.29 -5.47 -8.67
N GLN A 65 -18.83 -4.61 -7.75
CA GLN A 65 -19.71 -3.68 -7.03
C GLN A 65 -20.38 -2.66 -7.96
N LEU A 66 -19.64 -2.12 -8.94
CA LEU A 66 -20.21 -1.18 -9.91
C LEU A 66 -21.29 -1.82 -10.79
N VAL A 67 -21.10 -3.07 -11.18
CA VAL A 67 -22.10 -3.82 -11.97
C VAL A 67 -23.34 -4.12 -11.12
N GLU A 68 -23.17 -4.52 -9.87
CA GLU A 68 -24.25 -4.93 -9.00
C GLU A 68 -25.02 -3.75 -8.39
N TYR A 69 -24.29 -2.72 -7.93
CA TYR A 69 -24.86 -1.60 -7.16
C TYR A 69 -24.80 -0.25 -7.85
N GLY A 70 -24.11 -0.13 -9.00
CA GLY A 70 -23.87 1.14 -9.69
C GLY A 70 -22.88 2.08 -8.99
N LYS A 71 -22.30 1.65 -7.88
CA LYS A 71 -21.33 2.41 -7.08
C LYS A 71 -20.42 1.48 -6.27
N VAL A 72 -19.30 2.00 -5.80
CA VAL A 72 -18.45 1.31 -4.82
C VAL A 72 -19.11 1.44 -3.45
N VAL A 73 -19.49 0.33 -2.85
CA VAL A 73 -20.16 0.27 -1.55
C VAL A 73 -19.15 0.16 -0.41
N ALA A 74 -18.14 -0.69 -0.58
CA ALA A 74 -17.07 -0.90 0.40
C ALA A 74 -15.74 -1.20 -0.29
N MET A 75 -14.65 -0.75 0.31
CA MET A 75 -13.33 -1.16 -0.14
C MET A 75 -13.05 -2.60 0.32
N PRO A 76 -12.52 -3.46 -0.57
CA PRO A 76 -12.13 -4.82 -0.17
C PRO A 76 -10.88 -4.74 0.73
N HIS A 77 -10.94 -5.38 1.89
CA HIS A 77 -9.88 -5.39 2.90
C HIS A 77 -9.12 -6.73 2.97
N ASP A 78 -9.51 -7.71 2.18
CA ASP A 78 -8.97 -9.09 2.16
C ASP A 78 -7.94 -9.33 1.04
N ILE A 79 -7.57 -8.30 0.30
CA ILE A 79 -6.60 -8.41 -0.79
C ILE A 79 -5.18 -8.44 -0.22
N ALA A 80 -4.39 -9.45 -0.63
CA ALA A 80 -2.97 -9.53 -0.28
C ALA A 80 -2.19 -8.30 -0.78
N GLN A 81 -1.08 -7.97 -0.13
CA GLN A 81 -0.24 -6.79 -0.43
C GLN A 81 -0.98 -5.44 -0.33
N THR A 82 -2.01 -5.37 0.51
CA THR A 82 -2.71 -4.12 0.81
C THR A 82 -2.57 -3.75 2.27
N ALA A 83 -2.82 -2.48 2.56
CA ALA A 83 -2.96 -1.99 3.93
C ALA A 83 -4.11 -0.98 3.98
N TYR A 84 -4.77 -0.91 5.13
CA TYR A 84 -5.89 0.00 5.36
C TYR A 84 -5.95 0.43 6.82
N TRP A 85 -6.68 1.49 7.09
CA TRP A 85 -6.94 1.97 8.44
C TRP A 85 -8.30 1.46 8.90
N ASP A 86 -8.31 0.47 9.79
CA ASP A 86 -9.51 0.02 10.47
C ASP A 86 -9.76 0.90 11.71
N LYS A 87 -10.76 1.76 11.60
CA LYS A 87 -11.14 2.71 12.66
C LYS A 87 -11.96 2.06 13.79
N GLN A 88 -12.44 0.85 13.57
CA GLN A 88 -13.28 0.10 14.52
C GLN A 88 -12.56 -1.12 15.08
N TRP A 89 -11.30 -1.31 14.71
CA TRP A 89 -10.54 -2.45 15.17
C TRP A 89 -10.50 -2.50 16.71
N CYS A 90 -10.82 -3.65 17.26
CA CYS A 90 -10.62 -3.97 18.66
C CYS A 90 -9.83 -5.27 18.76
N LYS A 91 -9.03 -5.38 19.81
CA LYS A 91 -8.26 -6.59 20.03
C LYS A 91 -9.21 -7.70 20.47
N GLU A 92 -9.54 -8.61 19.55
CA GLU A 92 -10.24 -9.86 19.86
C GLU A 92 -9.23 -10.97 20.16
N GLU A 93 -9.52 -11.78 21.16
CA GLU A 93 -8.55 -12.76 21.69
C GLU A 93 -8.41 -14.01 20.82
N GLU A 94 -9.25 -14.23 19.81
CA GLU A 94 -9.39 -15.52 19.13
C GLU A 94 -9.24 -15.53 17.61
N GLU A 95 -8.91 -14.43 16.94
CA GLU A 95 -8.84 -14.45 15.47
C GLU A 95 -7.45 -14.28 14.90
N GLU A 96 -7.12 -15.19 13.99
CA GLU A 96 -6.08 -15.22 12.97
C GLU A 96 -4.63 -14.96 13.43
N ASP A 97 -3.72 -15.75 12.83
CA ASP A 97 -2.27 -15.49 12.86
C ASP A 97 -1.93 -14.08 12.38
N TYR A 98 -1.73 -13.17 13.31
CA TYR A 98 -1.22 -11.84 13.03
C TYR A 98 -0.08 -11.48 13.98
N VAL A 99 0.77 -10.58 13.56
CA VAL A 99 1.82 -10.00 14.41
C VAL A 99 1.34 -8.65 14.93
N LEU A 100 1.06 -8.57 16.22
CA LEU A 100 0.72 -7.31 16.88
C LEU A 100 1.99 -6.49 17.11
N LEU A 101 1.96 -5.26 16.60
CA LEU A 101 2.99 -4.25 16.84
C LEU A 101 2.63 -3.39 18.07
N HIS A 102 3.62 -2.69 18.62
CA HIS A 102 3.35 -1.62 19.56
C HIS A 102 2.64 -0.48 18.85
N GLY A 103 1.66 0.11 19.49
CA GLY A 103 0.87 1.19 18.89
C GLY A 103 1.68 2.48 18.69
N TYR A 104 1.20 3.32 17.78
CA TYR A 104 1.83 4.60 17.44
C TYR A 104 2.15 5.46 18.67
N GLU A 105 1.19 5.60 19.59
CA GLU A 105 1.32 6.43 20.78
C GLU A 105 2.41 5.93 21.75
N ASP A 106 2.64 4.63 21.77
CA ASP A 106 3.70 3.99 22.55
C ASP A 106 5.07 4.20 21.90
N VAL A 107 5.12 3.98 20.59
CA VAL A 107 6.35 4.08 19.78
C VAL A 107 6.91 5.51 19.79
N VAL A 108 6.05 6.51 19.75
CA VAL A 108 6.47 7.94 19.84
C VAL A 108 7.16 8.24 21.17
N LYS A 109 6.76 7.58 22.25
CA LYS A 109 7.30 7.81 23.60
C LYS A 109 8.52 6.95 23.93
N ASP A 110 8.66 5.80 23.26
CA ASP A 110 9.67 4.80 23.60
C ASP A 110 10.39 4.27 22.34
N LYS A 111 11.65 4.69 22.19
CA LYS A 111 12.51 4.27 21.07
C LYS A 111 12.79 2.76 21.07
N VAL A 112 12.73 2.10 22.23
CA VAL A 112 12.92 0.63 22.32
C VAL A 112 11.74 -0.05 21.63
N LYS A 113 10.51 0.37 21.90
CA LYS A 113 9.32 -0.15 21.24
C LYS A 113 9.35 0.09 19.72
N TYR A 114 9.89 1.24 19.27
CA TYR A 114 10.13 1.47 17.84
C TYR A 114 11.08 0.43 17.26
N ALA A 115 12.21 0.16 17.93
CA ALA A 115 13.18 -0.83 17.46
C ALA A 115 12.62 -2.27 17.50
N GLU A 116 11.78 -2.59 18.47
CA GLU A 116 11.08 -3.89 18.54
C GLU A 116 10.08 -4.06 17.39
N ASN A 117 9.32 -3.03 17.06
CA ASN A 117 8.44 -3.03 15.87
C ASN A 117 9.25 -3.23 14.59
N PHE A 118 10.35 -2.48 14.43
CA PHE A 118 11.23 -2.63 13.28
C PHE A 118 11.73 -4.06 13.14
N LYS A 119 12.19 -4.68 14.24
CA LYS A 119 12.62 -6.09 14.24
C LYS A 119 11.51 -7.04 13.79
N LYS A 120 10.28 -6.87 14.28
CA LYS A 120 9.13 -7.69 13.88
C LYS A 120 8.81 -7.52 12.39
N ILE A 121 8.78 -6.28 11.91
CA ILE A 121 8.53 -5.95 10.50
C ILE A 121 9.61 -6.58 9.61
N GLU A 122 10.87 -6.50 10.01
CA GLU A 122 12.00 -7.07 9.27
C GLU A 122 11.90 -8.60 9.19
N ILE A 123 11.56 -9.26 10.29
CA ILE A 123 11.34 -10.71 10.31
C ILE A 123 10.23 -11.10 9.33
N GLU A 124 9.12 -10.36 9.33
CA GLU A 124 7.99 -10.65 8.43
C GLU A 124 8.34 -10.34 6.96
N SER A 125 9.06 -9.26 6.69
CA SER A 125 9.44 -8.88 5.32
C SER A 125 10.41 -9.86 4.65
N ASN A 126 11.14 -10.65 5.44
CA ASN A 126 12.04 -11.70 4.94
C ASN A 126 11.34 -13.04 4.69
N LYS A 127 10.06 -13.19 5.00
CA LYS A 127 9.29 -14.39 4.68
C LYS A 127 8.83 -14.35 3.22
N THR A 128 8.70 -15.51 2.59
CA THR A 128 8.09 -15.64 1.26
C THR A 128 6.63 -15.18 1.28
N ILE A 129 5.89 -15.58 2.30
CA ILE A 129 4.54 -15.11 2.60
C ILE A 129 4.59 -14.57 4.03
N SER A 130 4.40 -13.27 4.18
CA SER A 130 4.38 -12.63 5.50
C SER A 130 3.09 -12.92 6.25
N THR A 131 3.13 -12.81 7.56
CA THR A 131 1.94 -12.77 8.39
C THR A 131 1.32 -11.36 8.32
N LYS A 132 0.03 -11.25 8.57
CA LYS A 132 -0.66 -9.95 8.73
C LYS A 132 -0.03 -9.16 9.87
N LEU A 133 0.19 -7.85 9.70
CA LEU A 133 0.68 -6.97 10.75
C LEU A 133 -0.45 -6.05 11.20
N ILE A 134 -0.55 -5.82 12.49
CA ILE A 134 -1.52 -4.89 13.07
C ILE A 134 -0.79 -3.90 13.98
N GLU A 135 -0.94 -2.62 13.69
CA GLU A 135 -0.38 -1.52 14.47
C GLU A 135 -1.51 -0.66 15.03
N PRO A 136 -1.79 -0.73 16.33
CA PRO A 136 -2.80 0.10 16.98
C PRO A 136 -2.49 1.61 16.82
N ILE A 137 -3.53 2.40 16.58
CA ILE A 137 -3.45 3.86 16.50
C ILE A 137 -4.80 4.49 16.86
N GLY A 138 -4.81 5.35 17.88
CA GLY A 138 -6.04 5.93 18.40
C GLY A 138 -7.01 4.86 18.90
N SER A 139 -8.23 4.87 18.39
CA SER A 139 -9.27 3.88 18.69
C SER A 139 -9.35 2.73 17.67
N GLY A 140 -8.42 2.68 16.70
CA GLY A 140 -8.39 1.67 15.65
C GLY A 140 -7.00 1.10 15.44
N ALA A 141 -6.73 0.55 14.25
CA ALA A 141 -5.43 0.04 13.89
C ALA A 141 -5.14 0.18 12.39
N ILE A 142 -3.87 0.25 12.05
CA ILE A 142 -3.41 -0.02 10.69
C ILE A 142 -3.26 -1.52 10.53
N VAL A 143 -3.97 -2.06 9.57
CA VAL A 143 -3.90 -3.46 9.18
C VAL A 143 -3.08 -3.55 7.89
N VAL A 144 -2.01 -4.35 7.91
CA VAL A 144 -1.20 -4.67 6.74
C VAL A 144 -1.40 -6.14 6.42
N ASN A 145 -2.06 -6.43 5.33
CA ASN A 145 -2.29 -7.81 4.88
C ASN A 145 -0.98 -8.49 4.49
N SER A 146 -0.98 -9.81 4.44
CA SER A 146 0.17 -10.61 4.02
C SER A 146 0.63 -10.26 2.60
N THR A 147 1.88 -10.60 2.26
CA THR A 147 2.42 -10.38 0.92
C THR A 147 1.76 -11.25 -0.15
N GLY A 148 1.12 -12.35 0.23
CA GLY A 148 0.63 -13.33 -0.74
C GLY A 148 1.78 -14.05 -1.48
N GLU A 149 1.40 -14.86 -2.45
CA GLU A 149 2.37 -15.57 -3.29
C GLU A 149 3.01 -14.64 -4.33
N GLY A 150 4.29 -14.90 -4.65
CA GLY A 150 4.98 -14.21 -5.73
C GLY A 150 4.32 -14.42 -7.10
N MET A 151 4.55 -13.51 -8.04
CA MET A 151 4.08 -13.69 -9.43
C MET A 151 4.81 -14.86 -10.10
N ARG A 152 4.08 -15.63 -10.89
CA ARG A 152 4.67 -16.67 -11.76
C ARG A 152 5.23 -16.02 -13.03
N ASP A 153 6.14 -16.72 -13.70
CA ASP A 153 6.81 -16.22 -14.90
C ASP A 153 5.80 -15.85 -15.99
N GLU A 154 4.77 -16.67 -16.20
CA GLU A 154 3.74 -16.41 -17.22
C GLU A 154 2.92 -15.15 -16.93
N GLU A 155 2.66 -14.85 -15.63
CA GLU A 155 1.95 -13.64 -15.23
C GLU A 155 2.82 -12.41 -15.48
N LEU A 156 4.11 -12.53 -15.18
CA LEU A 156 5.09 -11.48 -15.41
C LEU A 156 5.25 -11.20 -16.90
N ASP A 157 5.38 -12.26 -17.72
CA ASP A 157 5.44 -12.17 -19.18
C ASP A 157 4.17 -11.50 -19.74
N GLY A 158 2.99 -11.82 -19.18
CA GLY A 158 1.72 -11.17 -19.54
C GLY A 158 1.74 -9.67 -19.28
N VAL A 159 2.33 -9.21 -18.18
CA VAL A 159 2.50 -7.78 -17.87
C VAL A 159 3.43 -7.10 -18.89
N TYR A 160 4.55 -7.75 -19.24
CA TYR A 160 5.46 -7.22 -20.25
C TYR A 160 4.89 -7.22 -21.67
N ALA A 161 3.97 -8.13 -21.97
CA ALA A 161 3.28 -8.20 -23.26
C ALA A 161 2.19 -7.15 -23.43
N LEU A 162 1.87 -6.35 -22.40
CA LEU A 162 0.91 -5.25 -22.53
C LEU A 162 1.37 -4.25 -23.60
N PRO A 163 0.43 -3.63 -24.35
CA PRO A 163 0.75 -2.77 -25.49
C PRO A 163 1.25 -1.38 -25.04
N PHE A 164 2.35 -1.36 -24.30
CA PHE A 164 3.00 -0.12 -23.88
C PHE A 164 3.55 0.63 -25.08
N GLN A 165 3.23 1.91 -25.19
CA GLN A 165 3.69 2.77 -26.27
C GLN A 165 5.02 3.46 -25.96
N TYR A 166 5.44 3.49 -24.70
CA TYR A 166 6.68 4.13 -24.23
C TYR A 166 6.80 5.63 -24.57
N PHE A 167 5.68 6.28 -24.82
CA PHE A 167 5.60 7.71 -25.10
C PHE A 167 4.73 8.44 -24.08
N PRO A 168 4.98 9.73 -23.84
CA PRO A 168 4.09 10.55 -23.03
C PRO A 168 2.67 10.58 -23.61
N HIS A 169 1.69 10.70 -22.71
CA HIS A 169 0.29 10.82 -23.15
C HIS A 169 0.12 11.98 -24.14
N PRO A 170 -0.69 11.84 -25.23
CA PRO A 170 -0.85 12.83 -26.27
C PRO A 170 -1.20 14.25 -25.80
N LYS A 171 -1.87 14.39 -24.65
CA LYS A 171 -2.16 15.71 -24.04
C LYS A 171 -0.92 16.55 -23.70
N TYR A 172 0.25 15.91 -23.62
CA TYR A 172 1.53 16.59 -23.36
C TYR A 172 2.32 16.89 -24.62
N LYS A 173 1.72 16.70 -25.82
CA LYS A 173 2.37 17.02 -27.11
C LYS A 173 2.88 18.46 -27.09
N GLY A 174 4.16 18.64 -27.42
CA GLY A 174 4.83 19.94 -27.39
C GLY A 174 5.26 20.45 -26.01
N LYS A 175 5.01 19.70 -24.93
CA LYS A 175 5.49 20.05 -23.60
C LYS A 175 6.71 19.21 -23.25
N ARG A 176 7.71 19.84 -22.64
CA ARG A 176 8.86 19.14 -22.10
C ARG A 176 8.48 18.45 -20.78
N ILE A 177 8.77 17.15 -20.67
CA ILE A 177 8.56 16.36 -19.45
C ILE A 177 9.93 15.90 -18.97
N PRO A 178 10.53 16.52 -17.94
CA PRO A 178 11.89 16.21 -17.48
C PRO A 178 12.09 14.73 -17.17
N ALA A 179 11.12 14.09 -16.47
CA ALA A 179 11.18 12.68 -16.15
C ALA A 179 11.27 11.79 -17.40
N TYR A 180 10.50 12.10 -18.46
CA TYR A 180 10.56 11.38 -19.72
C TYR A 180 11.91 11.56 -20.41
N GLU A 181 12.46 12.78 -20.43
CA GLU A 181 13.77 13.05 -21.01
C GLU A 181 14.90 12.24 -20.34
N MET A 182 14.78 11.98 -19.04
CA MET A 182 15.74 11.16 -18.31
C MET A 182 15.67 9.67 -18.72
N ILE A 183 14.48 9.15 -18.96
CA ILE A 183 14.26 7.69 -19.10
C ILE A 183 14.06 7.24 -20.55
N ARG A 184 13.84 8.12 -21.52
CA ARG A 184 13.46 7.78 -22.90
C ARG A 184 14.45 6.85 -23.64
N PHE A 185 15.70 6.82 -23.21
CA PHE A 185 16.74 5.93 -23.73
C PHE A 185 17.12 4.82 -22.76
N SER A 186 16.37 4.65 -21.70
CA SER A 186 16.59 3.56 -20.72
C SER A 186 15.96 2.28 -21.21
N VAL A 187 16.63 1.18 -20.92
CA VAL A 187 16.11 -0.18 -21.16
C VAL A 187 16.10 -0.93 -19.84
N CYS A 188 14.97 -1.49 -19.49
CA CYS A 188 14.88 -2.39 -18.34
C CYS A 188 15.55 -3.72 -18.73
N ARG A 189 16.73 -3.97 -18.15
CA ARG A 189 17.52 -5.18 -18.45
C ARG A 189 17.21 -6.34 -17.52
N HIS A 190 16.78 -6.04 -16.32
CA HIS A 190 16.60 -7.03 -15.27
C HIS A 190 15.45 -6.59 -14.34
N ARG A 191 14.65 -7.55 -13.99
CA ARG A 191 13.62 -7.44 -12.99
C ARG A 191 13.95 -8.45 -11.91
N GLY A 192 14.62 -7.96 -10.89
CA GLY A 192 15.14 -8.78 -9.79
C GLY A 192 14.08 -9.23 -8.83
#